data_fd1f1531c87dd21545022b8b2208d788
#
_entry.id   fd1f1531c87dd21545022b8b2208d788
#
_cell.length_a   1.000
_cell.length_b   1.000
_cell.length_c   1.000
_cell.angle_alpha   90.00
_cell.angle_beta   90.00
_cell.angle_gamma   90.00
#
_symmetry.space_group_name_H-M   'P 1'
#
loop_
_entity.id
_entity.type
_entity.pdbx_description
1 polymer ?
#
loop_
_entity_poly.entity_id
_entity_poly.type
_entity_poly.pdbx_seq_one_letter_code
_entity_poly.pdbx_strand_id
1 'polypeptide(L)'
;IAAATCAARAGASTLLIERYGFLGGMGTAAGVTNFCGLYANVHGDIRRVVHGIADELLARIEALGGLSAPHLIFGKTRAQAYDMSAYKCAADDLLLASGAKLLFHAQAVGVAMKHEREIDALLIETRSGRRALRARVFIDASGDGDLAAFAGAPWEKSAHLFYPTLMFKLNGVDAEKAKHAVEDIPRLMREAEASRACRFARMGAIVRPMKNPSE
;
A
#
# COMPACT_ATOMS: atom_id res chain seq x y z
N ILE A 1 2.14 -6.77 6.82
CA ILE A 1 2.96 -6.32 7.94
C ILE A 1 2.19 -6.55 9.24
N ALA A 2 1.11 -5.80 9.50
CA ALA A 2 0.43 -5.80 10.81
C ALA A 2 0.02 -7.19 11.30
N ALA A 3 -0.64 -8.00 10.47
CA ALA A 3 -1.08 -9.34 10.85
C ALA A 3 0.10 -10.24 11.24
N ALA A 4 1.19 -10.23 10.46
CA ALA A 4 2.36 -11.04 10.76
C ALA A 4 3.08 -10.58 12.04
N THR A 5 3.20 -9.26 12.23
CA THR A 5 3.77 -8.68 13.46
C THR A 5 2.97 -9.09 14.70
N CYS A 6 1.65 -8.97 14.65
CA CYS A 6 0.78 -9.35 15.76
C CYS A 6 0.81 -10.85 16.03
N ALA A 7 0.76 -11.69 15.00
CA ALA A 7 0.80 -13.15 15.16
C ALA A 7 2.12 -13.60 15.79
N ALA A 8 3.26 -13.06 15.34
CA ALA A 8 4.56 -13.40 15.91
C ALA A 8 4.68 -12.96 17.38
N ARG A 9 4.23 -11.75 17.70
CA ARG A 9 4.20 -11.25 19.09
C ARG A 9 3.30 -12.05 20.01
N ALA A 10 2.25 -12.65 19.46
CA ALA A 10 1.40 -13.59 20.18
C ALA A 10 2.01 -15.00 20.33
N GLY A 11 3.26 -15.20 19.95
CA GLY A 11 4.00 -16.46 20.08
C GLY A 11 3.82 -17.44 18.94
N ALA A 12 3.12 -17.07 17.87
CA ALA A 12 2.98 -17.95 16.71
C ALA A 12 4.26 -17.96 15.85
N SER A 13 4.68 -19.14 15.39
CA SER A 13 5.70 -19.26 14.34
C SER A 13 5.12 -18.72 13.04
N THR A 14 5.53 -17.53 12.66
CA THR A 14 4.93 -16.75 11.58
C THR A 14 5.90 -16.57 10.42
N LEU A 15 5.42 -16.82 9.19
CA LEU A 15 6.10 -16.50 7.94
C LEU A 15 5.23 -15.53 7.15
N LEU A 16 5.77 -14.37 6.80
CA LEU A 16 5.20 -13.46 5.81
C LEU A 16 5.86 -13.72 4.46
N ILE A 17 5.05 -13.90 3.43
CA ILE A 17 5.53 -13.99 2.05
C ILE A 17 5.14 -12.72 1.29
N GLU A 18 6.04 -12.24 0.44
CA GLU A 18 5.86 -11.03 -0.36
C GLU A 18 6.42 -11.25 -1.77
N ARG A 19 5.65 -10.87 -2.78
CA ARG A 19 6.05 -11.02 -4.19
C ARG A 19 7.17 -10.08 -4.61
N TYR A 20 7.25 -8.92 -3.99
CA TYR A 20 8.32 -7.96 -4.23
C TYR A 20 9.53 -8.22 -3.33
N GLY A 21 10.62 -7.48 -3.54
CA GLY A 21 11.80 -7.48 -2.69
C GLY A 21 11.71 -6.47 -1.54
N PHE A 22 10.52 -6.03 -1.17
CA PHE A 22 10.26 -5.05 -0.11
C PHE A 22 8.80 -5.09 0.34
N LEU A 23 8.56 -4.70 1.57
CA LEU A 23 7.22 -4.61 2.17
C LEU A 23 6.53 -3.28 1.84
N GLY A 24 5.23 -3.20 2.13
CA GLY A 24 4.44 -1.96 2.14
C GLY A 24 3.28 -1.90 1.15
N GLY A 25 3.21 -2.82 0.18
CA GLY A 25 2.09 -2.93 -0.77
C GLY A 25 1.78 -1.61 -1.47
N MET A 26 0.57 -1.09 -1.31
CA MET A 26 0.14 0.18 -1.91
C MET A 26 1.05 1.36 -1.55
N GLY A 27 1.57 1.39 -0.33
CA GLY A 27 2.45 2.46 0.15
C GLY A 27 3.86 2.45 -0.45
N THR A 28 4.27 1.37 -1.09
CA THR A 28 5.62 1.23 -1.65
C THR A 28 5.59 0.79 -3.10
N ALA A 29 5.04 -0.40 -3.40
CA ALA A 29 5.01 -0.93 -4.76
C ALA A 29 4.15 -0.10 -5.71
N ALA A 30 3.01 0.42 -5.24
CA ALA A 30 2.12 1.24 -6.06
C ALA A 30 2.45 2.74 -6.00
N GLY A 31 3.43 3.18 -5.20
CA GLY A 31 3.87 4.57 -5.16
C GLY A 31 2.92 5.54 -4.46
N VAL A 32 1.96 5.05 -3.68
CA VAL A 32 1.12 5.92 -2.83
C VAL A 32 1.96 6.44 -1.68
N THR A 33 2.25 7.72 -1.67
CA THR A 33 3.22 8.35 -0.77
C THR A 33 2.60 9.10 0.40
N ASN A 34 1.32 8.89 0.64
CA ASN A 34 0.58 9.52 1.73
C ASN A 34 -0.27 8.51 2.48
N PHE A 35 -0.16 8.50 3.79
CA PHE A 35 -1.12 7.83 4.65
C PHE A 35 -2.40 8.67 4.72
N CYS A 36 -3.45 8.19 4.05
CA CYS A 36 -4.81 8.71 4.17
C CYS A 36 -5.61 7.74 5.05
N GLY A 37 -6.54 8.29 5.88
CA GLY A 37 -7.37 7.47 6.74
C GLY A 37 -6.83 7.23 8.16
N LEU A 38 -5.67 7.79 8.52
CA LEU A 38 -5.20 7.82 9.91
C LEU A 38 -6.06 8.73 10.80
N TYR A 39 -6.72 9.71 10.19
CA TYR A 39 -7.52 10.73 10.84
C TYR A 39 -8.95 10.70 10.33
N ALA A 40 -9.89 10.96 11.19
CA ALA A 40 -11.30 11.16 10.85
C ALA A 40 -11.80 12.50 11.38
N ASN A 41 -12.79 13.07 10.69
CA ASN A 41 -13.55 14.20 11.20
C ASN A 41 -14.66 13.65 12.12
N VAL A 42 -14.55 13.96 13.40
CA VAL A 42 -15.51 13.54 14.42
C VAL A 42 -16.22 14.78 14.94
N HIS A 43 -17.43 15.03 14.50
CA HIS A 43 -18.25 16.19 14.86
C HIS A 43 -17.56 17.54 14.67
N GLY A 44 -16.79 17.68 13.58
CA GLY A 44 -16.04 18.91 13.27
C GLY A 44 -14.57 18.89 13.71
N ASP A 45 -14.20 18.03 14.65
CA ASP A 45 -12.81 17.86 15.11
C ASP A 45 -12.08 16.78 14.32
N ILE A 46 -10.91 17.11 13.81
CA ILE A 46 -10.04 16.13 13.12
C ILE A 46 -9.20 15.41 14.16
N ARG A 47 -9.52 14.15 14.40
CA ARG A 47 -8.83 13.30 15.39
C ARG A 47 -8.15 12.13 14.72
N ARG A 48 -7.03 11.70 15.29
CA ARG A 48 -6.39 10.45 14.91
C ARG A 48 -7.24 9.28 15.42
N VAL A 49 -7.51 8.30 14.55
CA VAL A 49 -8.39 7.16 14.84
C VAL A 49 -7.73 5.81 14.58
N VAL A 50 -6.56 5.79 13.94
CA VAL A 50 -5.80 4.56 13.68
C VAL A 50 -4.55 4.55 14.54
N HIS A 51 -4.39 3.50 15.33
CA HIS A 51 -3.35 3.34 16.36
C HIS A 51 -2.69 1.96 16.32
N GLY A 52 -1.88 1.63 17.32
CA GLY A 52 -1.22 0.34 17.47
C GLY A 52 -0.03 0.15 16.52
N ILE A 53 -0.06 -0.87 15.69
CA ILE A 53 1.01 -1.15 14.71
C ILE A 53 1.27 0.06 13.78
N ALA A 54 0.23 0.85 13.49
CA ALA A 54 0.40 2.07 12.70
C ALA A 54 1.24 3.12 13.44
N ASP A 55 1.08 3.28 14.76
CA ASP A 55 1.89 4.20 15.56
C ASP A 55 3.36 3.81 15.53
N GLU A 56 3.63 2.52 15.67
CA GLU A 56 5.00 2.00 15.66
C GLU A 56 5.67 2.15 14.30
N LEU A 57 4.92 1.90 13.21
CA LEU A 57 5.43 2.09 11.86
C LEU A 57 5.75 3.56 11.60
N LEU A 58 4.83 4.46 11.95
CA LEU A 58 5.03 5.90 11.78
C LEU A 58 6.22 6.42 12.57
N ALA A 59 6.38 5.98 13.83
CA ALA A 59 7.51 6.36 14.66
C ALA A 59 8.86 5.92 14.05
N ARG A 60 8.91 4.73 13.44
CA ARG A 60 10.11 4.25 12.73
C ARG A 60 10.42 5.07 11.48
N ILE A 61 9.38 5.39 10.69
CA ILE A 61 9.54 6.24 9.50
C ILE A 61 10.03 7.63 9.92
N GLU A 62 9.49 8.17 11.01
CA GLU A 62 9.89 9.47 11.56
C GLU A 62 11.34 9.47 12.04
N ALA A 63 11.77 8.42 12.76
CA ALA A 63 13.14 8.25 13.21
C ALA A 63 14.15 8.21 12.05
N LEU A 64 13.74 7.71 10.89
CA LEU A 64 14.53 7.77 9.64
C LEU A 64 14.41 9.12 8.93
N GLY A 65 13.71 10.08 9.53
CA GLY A 65 13.46 11.38 8.96
C GLY A 65 12.52 11.35 7.74
N GLY A 66 11.80 10.27 7.52
CA GLY A 66 10.97 10.02 6.33
C GLY A 66 9.50 10.40 6.48
N LEU A 67 9.05 10.99 7.59
CA LEU A 67 7.65 11.32 7.82
C LEU A 67 7.43 12.85 7.83
N SER A 68 6.39 13.32 7.15
CA SER A 68 5.97 14.71 7.22
C SER A 68 5.05 14.97 8.42
N ALA A 69 4.88 16.24 8.79
CA ALA A 69 3.79 16.64 9.67
C ALA A 69 2.42 16.35 9.02
N PRO A 70 1.37 16.03 9.81
CA PRO A 70 0.02 15.88 9.29
C PRO A 70 -0.47 17.17 8.63
N HIS A 71 -0.93 17.07 7.38
CA HIS A 71 -1.45 18.20 6.60
C HIS A 71 -2.92 17.98 6.21
N LEU A 72 -3.66 19.08 6.10
CA LEU A 72 -5.06 19.05 5.74
C LEU A 72 -5.25 18.62 4.28
N ILE A 73 -6.18 17.71 4.02
CA ILE A 73 -6.59 17.29 2.68
C ILE A 73 -8.09 17.46 2.49
N PHE A 74 -8.48 17.92 1.31
CA PHE A 74 -9.88 18.16 0.93
C PHE A 74 -10.68 19.01 1.93
N GLY A 75 -10.01 19.78 2.79
CA GLY A 75 -10.66 20.57 3.86
C GLY A 75 -11.40 19.76 4.94
N LYS A 76 -11.26 18.44 4.96
CA LYS A 76 -12.10 17.54 5.77
C LYS A 76 -11.33 16.58 6.68
N THR A 77 -10.09 16.24 6.36
CA THR A 77 -9.27 15.32 7.14
C THR A 77 -7.80 15.61 6.96
N ARG A 78 -6.93 14.83 7.59
CA ARG A 78 -5.47 14.96 7.46
C ARG A 78 -4.87 13.72 6.84
N ALA A 79 -3.76 13.93 6.11
CA ALA A 79 -2.85 12.90 5.65
C ALA A 79 -1.42 13.20 6.14
N GLN A 80 -0.54 12.20 6.07
CA GLN A 80 0.89 12.35 6.30
C GLN A 80 1.65 11.80 5.11
N ALA A 81 2.48 12.62 4.50
CA ALA A 81 3.39 12.18 3.46
C ALA A 81 4.59 11.46 4.09
N TYR A 82 5.16 10.54 3.34
CA TYR A 82 6.33 9.79 3.78
C TYR A 82 7.28 9.50 2.61
N ASP A 83 8.54 9.30 2.96
CA ASP A 83 9.54 8.77 2.04
C ASP A 83 9.38 7.26 1.89
N MET A 84 9.34 6.77 0.64
CA MET A 84 9.13 5.34 0.36
C MET A 84 10.29 4.46 0.81
N SER A 85 11.52 4.97 0.77
CA SER A 85 12.70 4.21 1.21
C SER A 85 12.70 4.06 2.72
N ALA A 86 12.40 5.14 3.44
CA ALA A 86 12.21 5.11 4.88
C ALA A 86 11.07 4.16 5.30
N TYR A 87 9.95 4.16 4.55
CA TYR A 87 8.86 3.22 4.81
C TYR A 87 9.30 1.76 4.63
N LYS A 88 10.02 1.43 3.54
CA LYS A 88 10.51 0.06 3.30
C LYS A 88 11.39 -0.41 4.45
N CYS A 89 12.38 0.39 4.86
CA CYS A 89 13.25 0.08 5.99
C CYS A 89 12.47 -0.08 7.31
N ALA A 90 11.58 0.87 7.61
CA ALA A 90 10.76 0.83 8.81
C ALA A 90 9.83 -0.39 8.87
N ALA A 91 9.31 -0.82 7.72
CA ALA A 91 8.46 -2.01 7.61
C ALA A 91 9.24 -3.30 7.86
N ASP A 92 10.44 -3.41 7.31
CA ASP A 92 11.33 -4.54 7.53
C ASP A 92 11.74 -4.62 9.01
N ASP A 93 12.18 -3.51 9.60
CA ASP A 93 12.56 -3.42 11.00
C ASP A 93 11.41 -3.80 11.95
N LEU A 94 10.21 -3.29 11.68
CA LEU A 94 9.02 -3.59 12.48
C LEU A 94 8.69 -5.08 12.45
N LEU A 95 8.72 -5.69 11.27
CA LEU A 95 8.40 -7.10 11.11
C LEU A 95 9.46 -7.98 11.75
N LEU A 96 10.73 -7.73 11.46
CA LEU A 96 11.85 -8.54 11.97
C LEU A 96 11.96 -8.44 13.49
N ALA A 97 11.76 -7.26 14.07
CA ALA A 97 11.73 -7.05 15.52
C ALA A 97 10.58 -7.83 16.21
N SER A 98 9.56 -8.24 15.49
CA SER A 98 8.48 -9.08 16.04
C SER A 98 8.83 -10.57 16.14
N GLY A 99 9.93 -11.01 15.52
CA GLY A 99 10.33 -12.40 15.40
C GLY A 99 9.66 -13.15 14.23
N ALA A 100 8.87 -12.47 13.41
CA ALA A 100 8.33 -13.05 12.19
C ALA A 100 9.44 -13.31 11.17
N LYS A 101 9.30 -14.40 10.41
CA LYS A 101 10.16 -14.70 9.26
C LYS A 101 9.59 -14.03 8.01
N LEU A 102 10.46 -13.68 7.08
CA LEU A 102 10.12 -13.00 5.84
C LEU A 102 10.68 -13.75 4.63
N LEU A 103 9.85 -13.92 3.60
CA LEU A 103 10.25 -14.50 2.32
C LEU A 103 9.82 -13.55 1.19
N PHE A 104 10.78 -12.86 0.62
CA PHE A 104 10.60 -12.01 -0.54
C PHE A 104 10.64 -12.80 -1.85
N HIS A 105 10.20 -12.17 -2.93
CA HIS A 105 10.16 -12.74 -4.28
C HIS A 105 9.44 -14.09 -4.32
N ALA A 106 8.36 -14.19 -3.54
CA ALA A 106 7.53 -15.38 -3.43
C ALA A 106 6.06 -14.99 -3.66
N GLN A 107 5.53 -15.39 -4.80
CA GLN A 107 4.16 -15.08 -5.18
C GLN A 107 3.24 -16.24 -4.86
N ALA A 108 2.12 -15.99 -4.17
CA ALA A 108 1.04 -16.93 -4.03
C ALA A 108 0.40 -17.18 -5.41
N VAL A 109 0.28 -18.45 -5.82
CA VAL A 109 -0.23 -18.83 -7.14
C VAL A 109 -1.32 -19.88 -7.08
N GLY A 110 -1.71 -20.31 -5.90
CA GLY A 110 -2.77 -21.29 -5.69
C GLY A 110 -2.71 -21.91 -4.31
N VAL A 111 -3.62 -22.82 -4.06
CA VAL A 111 -3.65 -23.63 -2.85
C VAL A 111 -3.85 -25.11 -3.18
N ALA A 112 -3.37 -25.99 -2.31
CA ALA A 112 -3.78 -27.38 -2.23
C ALA A 112 -4.79 -27.50 -1.10
N MET A 113 -6.00 -28.00 -1.40
CA MET A 113 -7.05 -28.20 -0.42
C MET A 113 -6.95 -29.60 0.17
N LYS A 114 -7.12 -29.72 1.47
CA LYS A 114 -7.26 -31.01 2.15
C LYS A 114 -8.69 -31.54 2.02
N HIS A 115 -9.65 -30.65 2.14
CA HIS A 115 -11.06 -30.81 1.83
C HIS A 115 -11.70 -29.43 1.61
N GLU A 116 -13.01 -29.33 1.32
CA GLU A 116 -13.70 -28.11 0.89
C GLU A 116 -13.42 -26.83 1.72
N ARG A 117 -13.07 -26.99 3.01
CA ARG A 117 -12.94 -25.85 3.94
C ARG A 117 -11.59 -25.79 4.64
N GLU A 118 -10.61 -26.59 4.21
CA GLU A 118 -9.29 -26.61 4.84
C GLU A 118 -8.19 -26.60 3.79
N ILE A 119 -7.34 -25.59 3.86
CA ILE A 119 -6.13 -25.49 3.03
C ILE A 119 -5.07 -26.42 3.63
N ASP A 120 -4.54 -27.36 2.85
CA ASP A 120 -3.36 -28.16 3.21
C ASP A 120 -2.08 -27.36 3.01
N ALA A 121 -1.96 -26.68 1.86
CA ALA A 121 -0.77 -25.92 1.53
C ALA A 121 -1.05 -24.73 0.62
N LEU A 122 -0.30 -23.66 0.83
CA LEU A 122 -0.18 -22.55 -0.09
C LEU A 122 0.87 -22.85 -1.15
N LEU A 123 0.51 -22.73 -2.41
CA LEU A 123 1.43 -22.86 -3.53
C LEU A 123 2.05 -21.49 -3.85
N ILE A 124 3.37 -21.44 -3.84
CA ILE A 124 4.14 -20.23 -4.17
C ILE A 124 5.05 -20.48 -5.36
N GLU A 125 5.24 -19.43 -6.15
CA GLU A 125 6.27 -19.40 -7.19
C GLU A 125 7.44 -18.54 -6.72
N THR A 126 8.66 -19.05 -6.88
CA THR A 126 9.91 -18.36 -6.53
C THR A 126 10.93 -18.53 -7.64
N ARG A 127 12.04 -17.80 -7.60
CA ARG A 127 13.15 -17.99 -8.55
C ARG A 127 13.76 -19.41 -8.49
N SER A 128 13.60 -20.12 -7.37
CA SER A 128 14.04 -21.51 -7.19
C SER A 128 12.96 -22.53 -7.58
N GLY A 129 11.90 -22.08 -8.25
CA GLY A 129 10.76 -22.88 -8.68
C GLY A 129 9.60 -22.90 -7.70
N ARG A 130 8.60 -23.71 -8.03
CA ARG A 130 7.36 -23.85 -7.26
C ARG A 130 7.59 -24.59 -5.96
N ARG A 131 6.95 -24.10 -4.89
CA ARG A 131 7.00 -24.67 -3.55
C ARG A 131 5.61 -24.74 -2.95
N ALA A 132 5.42 -25.67 -2.01
CA ALA A 132 4.22 -25.78 -1.18
C ALA A 132 4.59 -25.44 0.27
N LEU A 133 3.87 -24.49 0.86
CA LEU A 133 4.04 -24.10 2.26
C LEU A 133 2.85 -24.59 3.07
N ARG A 134 3.13 -25.38 4.11
CA ARG A 134 2.11 -25.83 5.05
C ARG A 134 2.09 -24.97 6.30
N ALA A 135 0.90 -24.66 6.78
CA ALA A 135 0.67 -23.95 8.02
C ALA A 135 -0.65 -24.41 8.66
N ARG A 136 -0.81 -24.13 9.95
CA ARG A 136 -2.10 -24.36 10.63
C ARG A 136 -3.13 -23.29 10.31
N VAL A 137 -2.67 -22.07 10.04
CA VAL A 137 -3.53 -20.91 9.73
C VAL A 137 -2.90 -20.16 8.58
N PHE A 138 -3.72 -19.75 7.63
CA PHE A 138 -3.37 -18.88 6.52
C PHE A 138 -4.12 -17.56 6.66
N ILE A 139 -3.42 -16.46 6.53
CA ILE A 139 -4.00 -15.10 6.58
C ILE A 139 -3.84 -14.48 5.21
N ASP A 140 -4.95 -14.21 4.54
CA ASP A 140 -4.93 -13.49 3.28
C ASP A 140 -4.70 -11.99 3.53
N ALA A 141 -3.57 -11.50 3.07
CA ALA A 141 -3.20 -10.10 3.06
C ALA A 141 -2.71 -9.67 1.67
N SER A 142 -3.15 -10.36 0.62
CA SER A 142 -2.77 -10.12 -0.79
C SER A 142 -3.22 -8.74 -1.30
N GLY A 143 -4.25 -8.16 -0.69
CA GLY A 143 -4.88 -6.92 -1.11
C GLY A 143 -6.10 -7.13 -1.99
N ASP A 144 -6.15 -8.24 -2.73
CA ASP A 144 -7.22 -8.58 -3.67
C ASP A 144 -8.03 -9.83 -3.26
N GLY A 145 -7.68 -10.47 -2.13
CA GLY A 145 -8.35 -11.68 -1.67
C GLY A 145 -7.95 -12.94 -2.47
N ASP A 146 -6.75 -12.94 -3.04
CA ASP A 146 -6.28 -14.01 -3.94
C ASP A 146 -6.31 -15.38 -3.26
N LEU A 147 -5.85 -15.46 -2.01
CA LEU A 147 -5.81 -16.72 -1.27
C LEU A 147 -7.22 -17.26 -1.02
N ALA A 148 -8.15 -16.39 -0.65
CA ALA A 148 -9.54 -16.75 -0.42
C ALA A 148 -10.19 -17.25 -1.72
N ALA A 149 -9.94 -16.57 -2.84
CA ALA A 149 -10.41 -16.99 -4.17
C ALA A 149 -9.83 -18.34 -4.58
N PHE A 150 -8.52 -18.57 -4.39
CA PHE A 150 -7.88 -19.85 -4.67
C PHE A 150 -8.44 -20.99 -3.82
N ALA A 151 -8.86 -20.70 -2.60
CA ALA A 151 -9.49 -21.67 -1.70
C ALA A 151 -10.97 -21.94 -1.99
N GLY A 152 -11.54 -21.29 -3.01
CA GLY A 152 -12.94 -21.48 -3.40
C GLY A 152 -13.93 -20.71 -2.50
N ALA A 153 -13.48 -19.75 -1.69
CA ALA A 153 -14.38 -18.91 -0.92
C ALA A 153 -15.26 -18.06 -1.85
N PRO A 154 -16.53 -17.84 -1.53
CA PRO A 154 -17.39 -16.96 -2.30
C PRO A 154 -16.80 -15.55 -2.38
N TRP A 155 -16.79 -14.97 -3.56
CA TRP A 155 -16.34 -13.60 -3.79
C TRP A 155 -17.21 -12.91 -4.82
N GLU A 156 -17.25 -11.60 -4.77
CA GLU A 156 -17.93 -10.79 -5.77
C GLU A 156 -17.02 -9.65 -6.26
N LYS A 157 -17.26 -9.20 -7.47
CA LYS A 157 -16.56 -8.06 -8.05
C LYS A 157 -17.57 -6.95 -8.31
N SER A 158 -17.28 -5.75 -7.80
CA SER A 158 -18.13 -4.60 -8.05
C SER A 158 -18.29 -4.35 -9.55
N ALA A 159 -19.53 -4.04 -9.97
CA ALA A 159 -19.79 -3.60 -11.34
C ALA A 159 -19.09 -2.26 -11.66
N HIS A 160 -18.85 -1.45 -10.63
CA HIS A 160 -18.14 -0.18 -10.74
C HIS A 160 -16.75 -0.32 -10.12
N LEU A 161 -15.75 -0.51 -10.96
CA LEU A 161 -14.36 -0.59 -10.52
C LEU A 161 -13.76 0.80 -10.35
N PHE A 162 -12.79 0.91 -9.44
CA PHE A 162 -11.95 2.10 -9.38
C PHE A 162 -11.13 2.24 -10.67
N TYR A 163 -10.91 3.48 -11.08
CA TYR A 163 -10.02 3.75 -12.21
C TYR A 163 -8.60 3.30 -11.87
N PRO A 164 -7.91 2.63 -12.80
CA PRO A 164 -6.49 2.38 -12.65
C PRO A 164 -5.74 3.71 -12.57
N THR A 165 -4.76 3.79 -11.70
CA THR A 165 -4.00 5.01 -11.46
C THR A 165 -2.52 4.73 -11.67
N LEU A 166 -1.88 5.47 -12.57
CA LEU A 166 -0.43 5.52 -12.68
C LEU A 166 0.12 6.51 -11.67
N MET A 167 0.96 6.02 -10.76
CA MET A 167 1.70 6.84 -9.80
C MET A 167 3.15 6.97 -10.26
N PHE A 168 3.67 8.17 -10.33
CA PHE A 168 5.08 8.41 -10.65
C PHE A 168 5.58 9.67 -9.95
N LYS A 169 6.88 9.78 -9.83
CA LYS A 169 7.57 10.88 -9.18
C LYS A 169 8.39 11.64 -10.21
N LEU A 170 8.36 12.95 -10.12
CA LEU A 170 9.19 13.85 -10.91
C LEU A 170 10.22 14.53 -9.99
N ASN A 171 11.47 14.58 -10.42
CA ASN A 171 12.52 15.32 -9.76
C ASN A 171 12.85 16.59 -10.52
N GLY A 172 13.43 17.58 -9.84
CA GLY A 172 13.84 18.83 -10.45
C GLY A 172 12.66 19.72 -10.86
N VAL A 173 11.53 19.56 -10.18
CA VAL A 173 10.33 20.37 -10.42
C VAL A 173 10.54 21.79 -9.84
N ASP A 174 10.21 22.79 -10.63
CA ASP A 174 10.09 24.16 -10.15
C ASP A 174 8.80 24.29 -9.32
N ALA A 175 8.96 24.38 -8.00
CA ALA A 175 7.83 24.37 -7.06
C ALA A 175 6.88 25.56 -7.27
N GLU A 176 7.40 26.72 -7.71
CA GLU A 176 6.56 27.91 -7.98
C GLU A 176 5.67 27.69 -9.21
N LYS A 177 6.22 27.10 -10.28
CA LYS A 177 5.44 26.77 -11.48
C LYS A 177 4.44 25.64 -11.22
N ALA A 178 4.77 24.72 -10.32
CA ALA A 178 3.91 23.60 -9.99
C ALA A 178 2.71 23.96 -9.07
N LYS A 179 2.69 25.15 -8.47
CA LYS A 179 1.60 25.58 -7.57
C LYS A 179 0.20 25.44 -8.17
N HIS A 180 0.07 25.70 -9.46
CA HIS A 180 -1.20 25.65 -10.18
C HIS A 180 -1.44 24.34 -10.94
N ALA A 181 -0.56 23.36 -10.80
CA ALA A 181 -0.64 22.11 -11.57
C ALA A 181 -1.98 21.37 -11.40
N VAL A 182 -2.57 21.40 -10.19
CA VAL A 182 -3.88 20.76 -9.92
C VAL A 182 -5.00 21.39 -10.76
N GLU A 183 -4.92 22.70 -11.01
CA GLU A 183 -5.89 23.46 -11.81
C GLU A 183 -5.59 23.37 -13.30
N ASP A 184 -4.32 23.41 -13.67
CA ASP A 184 -3.87 23.38 -15.06
C ASP A 184 -4.03 22.02 -15.73
N ILE A 185 -3.73 20.93 -15.04
CA ILE A 185 -3.77 19.57 -15.61
C ILE A 185 -5.14 19.23 -16.22
N PRO A 186 -6.29 19.47 -15.55
CA PRO A 186 -7.60 19.20 -16.17
C PRO A 186 -7.86 20.02 -17.44
N ARG A 187 -7.36 21.25 -17.50
CA ARG A 187 -7.46 22.09 -18.71
C ARG A 187 -6.62 21.52 -19.84
N LEU A 188 -5.36 21.22 -19.59
CA LEU A 188 -4.43 20.64 -20.55
C LEU A 188 -4.92 19.28 -21.07
N MET A 189 -5.51 18.46 -20.19
CA MET A 189 -6.09 17.20 -20.59
C MET A 189 -7.27 17.40 -21.55
N ARG A 190 -8.17 18.36 -21.29
CA ARG A 190 -9.27 18.66 -22.23
C ARG A 190 -8.75 19.15 -23.59
N GLU A 191 -7.72 20.00 -23.61
CA GLU A 191 -7.08 20.47 -24.84
C GLU A 191 -6.47 19.31 -25.63
N ALA A 192 -5.77 18.39 -24.95
CA ALA A 192 -5.18 17.22 -25.57
C ALA A 192 -6.24 16.26 -26.13
N GLU A 193 -7.37 16.09 -25.44
CA GLU A 193 -8.48 15.27 -25.93
C GLU A 193 -9.19 15.93 -27.13
N ALA A 194 -9.41 17.23 -27.09
CA ALA A 194 -9.98 18.00 -28.17
C ALA A 194 -9.13 17.95 -29.46
N SER A 195 -7.80 17.97 -29.30
CA SER A 195 -6.85 17.80 -30.41
C SER A 195 -6.70 16.35 -30.89
N ARG A 196 -7.43 15.40 -30.30
CA ARG A 196 -7.35 13.96 -30.54
C ARG A 196 -5.95 13.35 -30.30
N ALA A 197 -5.12 14.00 -29.51
CA ALA A 197 -3.79 13.49 -29.14
C ALA A 197 -3.89 12.27 -28.21
N CYS A 198 -4.91 12.24 -27.36
CA CYS A 198 -5.19 11.12 -26.44
C CYS A 198 -6.66 11.13 -26.00
N ARG A 199 -7.07 10.06 -25.31
CA ARG A 199 -8.36 9.94 -24.67
C ARG A 199 -8.17 9.54 -23.23
N PHE A 200 -8.84 10.22 -22.33
CA PHE A 200 -8.76 9.97 -20.89
C PHE A 200 -10.05 9.33 -20.37
N ALA A 201 -9.91 8.27 -19.59
CA ALA A 201 -11.04 7.67 -18.90
C ALA A 201 -11.55 8.54 -17.74
N ARG A 202 -10.67 9.39 -17.20
CA ARG A 202 -10.97 10.35 -16.13
C ARG A 202 -10.17 11.61 -16.35
N MET A 203 -10.78 12.77 -16.16
CA MET A 203 -10.12 14.07 -16.20
C MET A 203 -9.55 14.42 -14.81
N GLY A 204 -8.35 14.96 -14.82
CA GLY A 204 -7.65 15.46 -13.64
C GLY A 204 -6.60 14.51 -13.09
N ALA A 205 -5.71 15.09 -12.31
CA ALA A 205 -4.66 14.38 -11.59
C ALA A 205 -4.57 14.90 -10.15
N ILE A 206 -3.94 14.11 -9.30
CA ILE A 206 -3.56 14.54 -7.96
C ILE A 206 -2.07 14.80 -7.98
N VAL A 207 -1.67 16.04 -7.75
CA VAL A 207 -0.27 16.46 -7.63
C VAL A 207 0.01 16.75 -6.17
N ARG A 208 1.09 16.23 -5.66
CA ARG A 208 1.49 16.44 -4.28
C ARG A 208 2.99 16.64 -4.18
N PRO A 209 3.45 17.68 -3.48
CA PRO A 209 4.87 17.81 -3.18
C PRO A 209 5.27 16.65 -2.24
N MET A 210 6.45 16.11 -2.48
CA MET A 210 7.11 15.18 -1.59
C MET A 210 7.77 15.94 -0.43
N LYS A 211 8.49 15.23 0.44
CA LYS A 211 9.25 15.84 1.54
C LYS A 211 10.28 16.85 1.03
N ASN A 212 10.93 16.54 -0.09
CA ASN A 212 11.76 17.49 -0.83
C ASN A 212 10.83 18.29 -1.76
N PRO A 213 10.72 19.63 -1.64
CA PRO A 213 9.81 20.45 -2.44
C PRO A 213 10.07 20.41 -3.96
N SER A 214 11.27 20.04 -4.39
CA SER A 214 11.62 19.89 -5.81
C SER A 214 11.24 18.52 -6.41
N GLU A 215 10.57 17.70 -5.63
CA GLU A 215 10.10 16.37 -6.03
C GLU A 215 8.58 16.30 -6.16
#